data_5305d5e1e27549c12fbdce0c9276d2e2
#
_entry.id   5305d5e1e27549c12fbdce0c9276d2e2
#
_cell.length_a   1.000
_cell.length_b   1.000
_cell.length_c   1.000
_cell.angle_alpha   90.00
_cell.angle_beta   90.00
_cell.angle_gamma   90.00
#
_symmetry.space_group_name_H-M   'P 1'
#
loop_
_entity.id
_entity.type
_entity.pdbx_description
1 polymer ?
#
loop_
_entity_poly.entity_id
_entity_poly.type
_entity_poly.pdbx_seq_one_letter_code
_entity_poly.pdbx_strand_id
1 'polypeptide(L)'
;MYNNNIFKKICHEQSGQEFDLGYIEEGTFIETLSLDGPKLLLTMMDPYSYLRDGLKVKELDTLSVTLTDSFASDRLDANMTFTLLKMQSNDHFIKMQLMSTSVYQGKCFVTVSKSFIQKSITEILPYYIKGLKLDIGKFPIVEDYHCLAGERPSRLLRQIAVEKGALVWADRDTLHFQRFQELWKVDPAFTYHHNKSDEQYTIAAYRQPSRTTELQEGIQKNYSGFNFEKGSIGGGGVPAFTASQNPITLKNNSVSTVDVIDYYCEGNGALRPGQVIKLLWHTANPERPLDERLPGKILVSAVAHSYYSQKFQCRVKGVIDLASA
;
A
#
# COMPACT_ATOMS: atom_id res chain seq x y z
N MET A 1 -4.10 32.53 3.51
CA MET A 1 -4.82 31.26 3.73
C MET A 1 -3.84 30.13 3.42
N TYR A 2 -3.47 29.32 4.40
CA TYR A 2 -2.69 28.11 4.12
C TYR A 2 -3.61 27.15 3.38
N ASN A 3 -3.20 26.79 2.18
CA ASN A 3 -3.95 25.85 1.35
C ASN A 3 -3.67 24.43 1.92
N ASN A 4 -4.56 23.92 2.78
CA ASN A 4 -4.45 22.61 3.42
C ASN A 4 -4.67 21.46 2.43
N ASN A 5 -4.49 21.71 1.14
CA ASN A 5 -4.70 20.74 0.09
C ASN A 5 -3.44 19.90 -0.13
N ILE A 6 -3.57 18.59 -0.11
CA ILE A 6 -2.51 17.66 -0.47
C ILE A 6 -2.15 17.72 -1.98
N PHE A 7 -3.06 18.24 -2.81
CA PHE A 7 -2.85 18.37 -4.24
C PHE A 7 -2.26 19.73 -4.56
N LYS A 8 -1.10 19.76 -5.21
CA LYS A 8 -0.45 20.97 -5.71
C LYS A 8 -0.78 21.22 -7.18
N LYS A 9 -0.93 20.15 -7.97
CA LYS A 9 -1.20 20.22 -9.40
C LYS A 9 -1.83 18.92 -9.87
N ILE A 10 -2.83 19.01 -10.74
CA ILE A 10 -3.38 17.89 -11.51
C ILE A 10 -3.46 18.31 -12.96
N CYS A 11 -2.85 17.54 -13.86
CA CYS A 11 -2.82 17.84 -15.29
C CYS A 11 -3.29 16.62 -16.08
N HIS A 12 -4.17 16.84 -17.05
CA HIS A 12 -4.59 15.84 -18.02
C HIS A 12 -3.56 15.77 -19.14
N GLU A 13 -2.81 14.68 -19.23
CA GLU A 13 -1.67 14.54 -20.14
C GLU A 13 -2.07 14.65 -21.62
N GLN A 14 -3.23 14.11 -22.00
CA GLN A 14 -3.68 14.10 -23.38
C GLN A 14 -4.06 15.48 -23.93
N SER A 15 -4.59 16.36 -23.08
CA SER A 15 -4.90 17.74 -23.48
C SER A 15 -3.84 18.76 -23.06
N GLY A 16 -2.94 18.39 -22.14
CA GLY A 16 -1.98 19.30 -21.53
C GLY A 16 -2.60 20.34 -20.59
N GLN A 17 -3.89 20.20 -20.26
CA GLN A 17 -4.62 21.16 -19.42
C GLN A 17 -4.54 20.79 -17.95
N GLU A 18 -4.36 21.82 -17.11
CA GLU A 18 -4.41 21.67 -15.66
C GLU A 18 -5.86 21.76 -15.17
N PHE A 19 -6.20 20.92 -14.20
CA PHE A 19 -7.48 21.01 -13.50
C PHE A 19 -7.40 22.13 -12.45
N ASP A 20 -8.47 22.91 -12.36
CA ASP A 20 -8.60 23.89 -11.28
C ASP A 20 -8.85 23.15 -9.96
N LEU A 21 -7.90 23.25 -9.05
CA LEU A 21 -7.95 22.61 -7.73
C LEU A 21 -9.07 23.15 -6.84
N GLY A 22 -9.60 24.35 -7.15
CA GLY A 22 -10.76 24.94 -6.47
C GLY A 22 -12.04 24.14 -6.67
N TYR A 23 -12.11 23.30 -7.70
CA TYR A 23 -13.24 22.40 -7.94
C TYR A 23 -13.15 21.06 -7.26
N ILE A 24 -12.06 20.75 -6.54
CA ILE A 24 -11.93 19.51 -5.77
C ILE A 24 -12.79 19.60 -4.51
N GLU A 25 -13.85 18.84 -4.46
CA GLU A 25 -14.70 18.65 -3.27
C GLU A 25 -14.08 17.65 -2.30
N GLU A 26 -13.61 16.54 -2.85
CA GLU A 26 -13.01 15.47 -2.09
C GLU A 26 -11.87 14.83 -2.90
N GLY A 27 -10.76 14.61 -2.24
CA GLY A 27 -9.62 13.89 -2.80
C GLY A 27 -9.05 12.92 -1.77
N THR A 28 -8.89 11.66 -2.14
CA THR A 28 -8.27 10.66 -1.28
C THR A 28 -7.17 9.93 -2.03
N PHE A 29 -5.94 10.12 -1.55
CA PHE A 29 -4.77 9.39 -2.01
C PHE A 29 -4.51 8.21 -1.09
N ILE A 30 -4.49 6.99 -1.65
CA ILE A 30 -4.41 5.74 -0.89
C ILE A 30 -3.15 4.99 -1.29
N GLU A 31 -2.30 4.72 -0.32
CA GLU A 31 -1.13 3.88 -0.46
C GLU A 31 -1.30 2.61 0.39
N THR A 32 -0.83 1.48 -0.11
CA THR A 32 -0.99 0.18 0.57
C THR A 32 0.31 -0.62 0.50
N LEU A 33 0.55 -1.44 1.50
CA LEU A 33 1.68 -2.38 1.58
C LEU A 33 1.47 -3.58 0.65
N SER A 34 1.00 -3.30 -0.55
CA SER A 34 0.73 -4.27 -1.60
C SER A 34 0.72 -3.59 -2.98
N LEU A 35 0.65 -4.38 -4.05
CA LEU A 35 0.46 -3.87 -5.40
C LEU A 35 -1.00 -3.44 -5.69
N ASP A 36 -1.79 -3.10 -4.68
CA ASP A 36 -3.14 -2.56 -4.84
C ASP A 36 -3.21 -1.03 -4.77
N GLY A 37 -2.13 -0.36 -4.43
CA GLY A 37 -1.90 1.08 -4.49
C GLY A 37 -0.62 1.41 -5.24
N PRO A 38 -0.31 2.70 -5.43
CA PRO A 38 -1.11 3.88 -5.07
C PRO A 38 -2.37 4.07 -5.90
N LYS A 39 -3.43 4.55 -5.24
CA LYS A 39 -4.71 4.90 -5.86
C LYS A 39 -5.09 6.34 -5.53
N LEU A 40 -5.86 6.94 -6.40
CA LEU A 40 -6.40 8.27 -6.19
C LEU A 40 -7.91 8.25 -6.49
N LEU A 41 -8.68 8.73 -5.52
CA LEU A 41 -10.12 8.97 -5.66
C LEU A 41 -10.33 10.48 -5.64
N LEU A 42 -10.98 11.00 -6.66
CA LEU A 42 -11.28 12.42 -6.78
C LEU A 42 -12.78 12.61 -7.02
N THR A 43 -13.38 13.53 -6.29
CA THR A 43 -14.68 14.10 -6.57
C THR A 43 -14.48 15.58 -6.87
N MET A 44 -14.82 16.01 -8.07
CA MET A 44 -14.66 17.40 -8.52
C MET A 44 -16.00 17.95 -8.98
N MET A 45 -16.24 19.24 -8.71
CA MET A 45 -17.29 19.95 -9.41
C MET A 45 -16.94 20.05 -10.90
N ASP A 46 -17.89 19.74 -11.74
CA ASP A 46 -17.75 19.83 -13.21
C ASP A 46 -18.96 20.60 -13.79
N PRO A 47 -19.11 21.88 -13.45
CA PRO A 47 -20.18 22.71 -13.98
C PRO A 47 -20.03 22.75 -15.50
N TYR A 48 -21.14 22.59 -16.21
CA TYR A 48 -21.17 22.57 -17.67
C TYR A 48 -20.47 21.36 -18.32
N SER A 49 -20.16 20.31 -17.55
CA SER A 49 -19.47 19.10 -18.06
C SER A 49 -18.15 19.40 -18.79
N TYR A 50 -17.41 20.41 -18.30
CA TYR A 50 -16.19 20.87 -18.96
C TYR A 50 -15.11 19.79 -19.06
N LEU A 51 -14.93 19.01 -17.99
CA LEU A 51 -13.92 17.95 -18.00
C LEU A 51 -14.30 16.85 -19.00
N ARG A 52 -15.57 16.46 -19.04
CA ARG A 52 -16.06 15.41 -19.93
C ARG A 52 -16.16 15.89 -21.40
N ASP A 53 -16.85 17.00 -21.65
CA ASP A 53 -17.23 17.44 -22.99
C ASP A 53 -16.21 18.41 -23.58
N GLY A 54 -15.62 19.29 -22.76
CA GLY A 54 -14.59 20.26 -23.16
C GLY A 54 -13.21 19.61 -23.31
N LEU A 55 -12.69 19.00 -22.25
CA LEU A 55 -11.38 18.35 -22.26
C LEU A 55 -11.41 16.91 -22.77
N LYS A 56 -12.62 16.35 -22.93
CA LYS A 56 -12.83 14.96 -23.40
C LYS A 56 -12.13 13.92 -22.54
N VAL A 57 -12.05 14.17 -21.23
CA VAL A 57 -11.47 13.22 -20.26
C VAL A 57 -12.28 11.93 -20.29
N LYS A 58 -11.62 10.79 -20.40
CA LYS A 58 -12.25 9.47 -20.49
C LYS A 58 -11.41 8.41 -19.76
N GLU A 59 -12.00 7.24 -19.57
CA GLU A 59 -11.31 6.09 -18.99
C GLU A 59 -10.08 5.72 -19.83
N LEU A 60 -9.02 5.29 -19.14
CA LEU A 60 -7.68 5.00 -19.60
C LEU A 60 -6.81 6.23 -19.94
N ASP A 61 -7.32 7.45 -19.81
CA ASP A 61 -6.47 8.65 -19.87
C ASP A 61 -5.52 8.70 -18.69
N THR A 62 -4.43 9.43 -18.88
CA THR A 62 -3.37 9.61 -17.87
C THR A 62 -3.45 11.00 -17.27
N LEU A 63 -3.44 11.06 -15.95
CA LEU A 63 -3.30 12.30 -15.19
C LEU A 63 -1.94 12.36 -14.51
N SER A 64 -1.21 13.45 -14.65
CA SER A 64 -0.07 13.74 -13.78
C SER A 64 -0.54 14.52 -12.57
N VAL A 65 -0.11 14.09 -11.40
CA VAL A 65 -0.51 14.64 -10.11
C VAL A 65 0.72 14.95 -9.29
N THR A 66 0.83 16.20 -8.84
CA THR A 66 1.83 16.60 -7.87
C THR A 66 1.18 16.66 -6.49
N LEU A 67 1.64 15.80 -5.60
CA LEU A 67 1.26 15.79 -4.19
C LEU A 67 2.26 16.63 -3.40
N THR A 68 1.77 17.34 -2.39
CA THR A 68 2.62 18.14 -1.49
C THR A 68 2.20 17.90 -0.05
N ASP A 69 3.12 18.10 0.88
CA ASP A 69 2.79 18.19 2.30
C ASP A 69 3.02 19.63 2.77
N SER A 70 1.94 20.33 3.03
CA SER A 70 1.99 21.72 3.49
C SER A 70 2.50 21.86 4.93
N PHE A 71 2.50 20.77 5.70
CA PHE A 71 2.86 20.73 7.11
C PHE A 71 4.29 20.25 7.37
N ALA A 72 4.91 19.58 6.39
CA ALA A 72 6.30 19.14 6.53
C ALA A 72 7.26 20.32 6.34
N SER A 73 8.28 20.39 7.20
CA SER A 73 9.38 21.36 7.09
C SER A 73 10.12 21.23 5.75
N ASP A 74 10.22 20.01 5.25
CA ASP A 74 10.78 19.68 3.95
C ASP A 74 9.64 19.36 2.97
N ARG A 75 9.31 20.30 2.10
CA ARG A 75 8.27 20.14 1.09
C ARG A 75 8.64 19.02 0.11
N LEU A 76 8.14 17.83 0.38
CA LEU A 76 8.32 16.67 -0.49
C LEU A 76 7.23 16.68 -1.57
N ASP A 77 7.48 17.42 -2.65
CA ASP A 77 6.63 17.31 -3.83
C ASP A 77 6.85 15.92 -4.48
N ALA A 78 5.81 15.12 -4.52
CA ALA A 78 5.82 13.83 -5.22
C ALA A 78 5.05 13.97 -6.53
N ASN A 79 5.74 13.79 -7.66
CA ASN A 79 5.13 13.77 -8.98
C ASN A 79 4.81 12.34 -9.36
N MET A 80 3.54 12.07 -9.64
CA MET A 80 3.05 10.73 -9.98
C MET A 80 2.15 10.79 -11.20
N THR A 81 2.15 9.72 -11.97
CA THR A 81 1.21 9.52 -13.08
C THR A 81 0.17 8.47 -12.71
N PHE A 82 -1.08 8.76 -13.01
CA PHE A 82 -2.22 7.90 -12.72
C PHE A 82 -3.01 7.62 -13.98
N THR A 83 -3.42 6.38 -14.14
CA THR A 83 -4.38 5.97 -15.19
C THR A 83 -5.79 6.04 -14.62
N LEU A 84 -6.69 6.70 -15.33
CA LEU A 84 -8.11 6.80 -14.98
C LEU A 84 -8.81 5.47 -15.27
N LEU A 85 -9.22 4.76 -14.23
CA LEU A 85 -9.85 3.43 -14.35
C LEU A 85 -11.36 3.49 -14.48
N LYS A 86 -11.97 4.46 -13.81
CA LYS A 86 -13.42 4.62 -13.78
C LYS A 86 -13.77 6.09 -13.63
N MET A 87 -14.74 6.52 -14.39
CA MET A 87 -15.30 7.85 -14.34
C MET A 87 -16.83 7.77 -14.24
N GLN A 88 -17.39 8.51 -13.30
CA GLN A 88 -18.84 8.64 -13.14
C GLN A 88 -19.16 10.13 -13.07
N SER A 89 -20.02 10.59 -13.99
CA SER A 89 -20.51 11.97 -14.00
C SER A 89 -21.99 11.98 -13.60
N ASN A 90 -22.35 12.95 -12.79
CA ASN A 90 -23.73 13.39 -12.58
C ASN A 90 -23.80 14.89 -12.92
N ASP A 91 -24.95 15.55 -12.76
CA ASP A 91 -25.23 16.90 -13.29
C ASP A 91 -24.17 17.97 -12.94
N HIS A 92 -23.49 17.84 -11.80
CA HIS A 92 -22.56 18.86 -11.31
C HIS A 92 -21.21 18.32 -10.84
N PHE A 93 -21.08 16.98 -10.73
CA PHE A 93 -19.89 16.36 -10.17
C PHE A 93 -19.38 15.26 -11.08
N ILE A 94 -18.05 15.13 -11.06
CA ILE A 94 -17.36 14.00 -11.67
C ILE A 94 -16.59 13.24 -10.57
N LYS A 95 -16.79 11.92 -10.52
CA LYS A 95 -16.06 11.03 -9.63
C LYS A 95 -15.09 10.19 -10.45
N MET A 96 -13.84 10.23 -10.09
CA MET A 96 -12.75 9.56 -10.78
C MET A 96 -12.05 8.58 -9.84
N GLN A 97 -11.80 7.38 -10.32
CA GLN A 97 -10.96 6.38 -9.65
C GLN A 97 -9.73 6.12 -10.52
N LEU A 98 -8.57 6.39 -9.94
CA LEU A 98 -7.30 6.31 -10.63
C LEU A 98 -6.34 5.38 -9.90
N MET A 99 -5.41 4.80 -10.64
CA MET A 99 -4.33 3.98 -10.11
C MET A 99 -3.01 4.44 -10.70
N SER A 100 -1.93 4.37 -9.92
CA SER A 100 -0.57 4.61 -10.42
C SER A 100 -0.36 3.86 -11.74
N THR A 101 0.04 4.57 -12.79
CA THR A 101 0.19 4.00 -14.14
C THR A 101 1.19 2.84 -14.16
N SER A 102 2.30 2.97 -13.42
CA SER A 102 3.32 1.91 -13.32
C SER A 102 2.75 0.62 -12.71
N VAL A 103 1.96 0.75 -11.63
CA VAL A 103 1.33 -0.43 -10.98
C VAL A 103 0.20 -0.99 -11.84
N TYR A 104 -0.58 -0.13 -12.50
CA TYR A 104 -1.64 -0.54 -13.42
C TYR A 104 -1.09 -1.40 -14.56
N GLN A 105 0.05 -1.00 -15.16
CA GLN A 105 0.73 -1.81 -16.18
C GLN A 105 1.07 -3.22 -15.70
N GLY A 106 1.54 -3.37 -14.46
CA GLY A 106 1.78 -4.68 -13.83
C GLY A 106 0.51 -5.50 -13.57
N LYS A 107 -0.68 -4.89 -13.64
CA LYS A 107 -2.00 -5.55 -13.49
C LYS A 107 -2.67 -5.88 -14.82
N CYS A 108 -2.17 -5.38 -15.93
CA CYS A 108 -2.65 -5.75 -17.24
C CYS A 108 -2.24 -7.19 -17.59
N PHE A 109 -3.06 -7.86 -18.40
CA PHE A 109 -2.70 -9.19 -18.91
C PHE A 109 -1.52 -9.10 -19.86
N VAL A 110 -0.57 -10.02 -19.73
CA VAL A 110 0.51 -10.14 -20.72
C VAL A 110 0.03 -10.93 -21.94
N THR A 111 0.44 -10.50 -23.12
CA THR A 111 0.09 -11.15 -24.39
C THR A 111 1.11 -12.22 -24.79
N VAL A 112 2.33 -12.16 -24.23
CA VAL A 112 3.43 -13.07 -24.54
C VAL A 112 3.97 -13.67 -23.24
N SER A 113 4.13 -14.99 -23.21
CA SER A 113 4.74 -15.69 -22.07
C SER A 113 6.20 -15.28 -21.89
N LYS A 114 6.62 -15.12 -20.64
CA LYS A 114 8.00 -14.79 -20.28
C LYS A 114 8.51 -15.74 -19.19
N SER A 115 9.67 -16.32 -19.45
CA SER A 115 10.42 -17.11 -18.47
C SER A 115 11.60 -16.30 -17.94
N PHE A 116 11.81 -16.38 -16.63
CA PHE A 116 12.93 -15.80 -15.91
C PHE A 116 13.73 -16.96 -15.30
N ILE A 117 14.75 -17.41 -16.02
CA ILE A 117 15.61 -18.51 -15.61
C ILE A 117 16.80 -17.93 -14.86
N GLN A 118 16.98 -18.32 -13.60
CA GLN A 118 18.05 -17.87 -12.71
C GLN A 118 18.16 -16.32 -12.65
N LYS A 119 16.99 -15.62 -12.67
CA LYS A 119 16.93 -14.18 -12.63
C LYS A 119 16.71 -13.66 -11.22
N SER A 120 17.40 -12.56 -10.88
CA SER A 120 17.26 -11.86 -9.61
C SER A 120 15.94 -11.07 -9.56
N ILE A 121 15.50 -10.76 -8.35
CA ILE A 121 14.32 -9.90 -8.11
C ILE A 121 14.52 -8.52 -8.75
N THR A 122 15.74 -8.01 -8.74
CA THR A 122 16.11 -6.72 -9.35
C THR A 122 15.95 -6.68 -10.88
N GLU A 123 15.91 -7.85 -11.52
CA GLU A 123 15.65 -7.98 -12.95
C GLU A 123 14.18 -8.24 -13.27
N ILE A 124 13.47 -8.98 -12.39
CA ILE A 124 12.08 -9.39 -12.62
C ILE A 124 11.11 -8.22 -12.37
N LEU A 125 11.27 -7.49 -11.24
CA LEU A 125 10.37 -6.41 -10.86
C LEU A 125 10.26 -5.31 -11.92
N PRO A 126 11.37 -4.68 -12.38
CA PRO A 126 11.32 -3.57 -13.34
C PRO A 126 10.92 -4.00 -14.74
N TYR A 127 10.93 -5.29 -15.03
CA TYR A 127 10.42 -5.80 -16.30
C TYR A 127 8.92 -5.54 -16.46
N TYR A 128 8.15 -5.65 -15.36
CA TYR A 128 6.71 -5.49 -15.37
C TYR A 128 6.22 -4.16 -14.81
N ILE A 129 6.92 -3.60 -13.82
CA ILE A 129 6.57 -2.33 -13.20
C ILE A 129 7.71 -1.35 -13.49
N LYS A 130 7.48 -0.49 -14.49
CA LYS A 130 8.50 0.42 -15.02
C LYS A 130 8.35 1.82 -14.42
N GLY A 131 9.45 2.60 -14.48
CA GLY A 131 9.43 4.03 -14.14
C GLY A 131 9.48 4.33 -12.64
N LEU A 132 9.65 3.33 -11.78
CA LEU A 132 9.82 3.50 -10.35
C LEU A 132 11.27 3.22 -9.94
N LYS A 133 11.75 3.90 -8.91
CA LYS A 133 12.99 3.55 -8.22
C LYS A 133 12.81 2.19 -7.53
N LEU A 134 13.90 1.45 -7.36
CA LEU A 134 13.85 0.14 -6.72
C LEU A 134 14.47 0.21 -5.33
N ASP A 135 13.72 -0.24 -4.34
CA ASP A 135 14.20 -0.48 -2.97
C ASP A 135 14.01 -1.96 -2.64
N ILE A 136 15.05 -2.73 -2.84
CA ILE A 136 15.03 -4.19 -2.76
C ILE A 136 15.99 -4.66 -1.68
N GLY A 137 15.48 -5.45 -0.74
CA GLY A 137 16.25 -6.13 0.27
C GLY A 137 17.21 -7.18 -0.29
N LYS A 138 17.93 -7.86 0.57
CA LYS A 138 18.89 -8.91 0.17
C LYS A 138 18.17 -10.26 -0.02
N PHE A 139 18.12 -10.74 -1.27
CA PHE A 139 17.53 -12.03 -1.65
C PHE A 139 18.53 -12.86 -2.46
N PRO A 140 19.43 -13.60 -1.81
CA PRO A 140 20.53 -14.31 -2.49
C PRO A 140 20.06 -15.52 -3.30
N ILE A 141 18.88 -16.08 -3.00
CA ILE A 141 18.36 -17.26 -3.68
C ILE A 141 17.63 -16.83 -4.94
N VAL A 142 18.10 -17.28 -6.08
CA VAL A 142 17.42 -17.14 -7.38
C VAL A 142 16.68 -18.45 -7.69
N GLU A 143 15.53 -18.32 -8.33
CA GLU A 143 14.67 -19.43 -8.76
C GLU A 143 14.11 -19.10 -10.13
N ASP A 144 13.55 -20.11 -10.78
CA ASP A 144 12.96 -19.95 -12.10
C ASP A 144 11.49 -19.55 -11.97
N TYR A 145 11.09 -18.51 -12.68
CA TYR A 145 9.73 -18.00 -12.67
C TYR A 145 9.19 -17.86 -14.09
N HIS A 146 7.90 -18.09 -14.22
CA HIS A 146 7.20 -18.00 -15.50
C HIS A 146 5.93 -17.16 -15.34
N CYS A 147 5.70 -16.28 -16.31
CA CYS A 147 4.45 -15.57 -16.47
C CYS A 147 3.88 -15.94 -17.83
N LEU A 148 2.77 -16.64 -17.84
CA LEU A 148 2.15 -17.13 -19.08
C LEU A 148 1.30 -16.04 -19.73
N ALA A 149 1.14 -16.12 -21.05
CA ALA A 149 0.19 -15.27 -21.78
C ALA A 149 -1.21 -15.40 -21.15
N GLY A 150 -1.89 -14.28 -20.95
CA GLY A 150 -3.17 -14.21 -20.24
C GLY A 150 -3.07 -14.10 -18.73
N GLU A 151 -1.87 -14.14 -18.14
CA GLU A 151 -1.67 -13.89 -16.71
C GLU A 151 -1.40 -12.40 -16.43
N ARG A 152 -1.59 -12.03 -15.16
CA ARG A 152 -1.25 -10.69 -14.65
C ARG A 152 0.07 -10.73 -13.91
N PRO A 153 1.08 -9.95 -14.32
CA PRO A 153 2.37 -9.91 -13.64
C PRO A 153 2.28 -9.67 -12.14
N SER A 154 1.36 -8.82 -11.70
CA SER A 154 1.16 -8.53 -10.28
C SER A 154 0.84 -9.79 -9.45
N ARG A 155 0.21 -10.83 -10.04
CA ARG A 155 -0.01 -12.12 -9.38
C ARG A 155 1.32 -12.85 -9.15
N LEU A 156 2.15 -12.94 -10.21
CA LEU A 156 3.48 -13.54 -10.12
C LEU A 156 4.35 -12.82 -9.09
N LEU A 157 4.38 -11.47 -9.13
CA LEU A 157 5.20 -10.68 -8.19
C LEU A 157 4.77 -10.88 -6.73
N ARG A 158 3.46 -11.00 -6.44
CA ARG A 158 2.95 -11.33 -5.11
C ARG A 158 3.34 -12.74 -4.69
N GLN A 159 3.24 -13.71 -5.61
CA GLN A 159 3.67 -15.08 -5.34
C GLN A 159 5.16 -15.11 -4.98
N ILE A 160 6.02 -14.48 -5.78
CA ILE A 160 7.45 -14.37 -5.49
C ILE A 160 7.69 -13.73 -4.12
N ALA A 161 6.95 -12.66 -3.79
CA ALA A 161 7.09 -12.01 -2.49
C ALA A 161 6.77 -12.98 -1.33
N VAL A 162 5.66 -13.69 -1.40
CA VAL A 162 5.28 -14.69 -0.38
C VAL A 162 6.34 -15.77 -0.27
N GLU A 163 6.81 -16.35 -1.38
CA GLU A 163 7.84 -17.40 -1.39
C GLU A 163 9.17 -16.94 -0.79
N LYS A 164 9.50 -15.64 -0.92
CA LYS A 164 10.72 -15.04 -0.33
C LYS A 164 10.51 -14.49 1.08
N GLY A 165 9.30 -14.61 1.66
CA GLY A 165 8.93 -14.00 2.95
C GLY A 165 9.04 -12.48 2.93
N ALA A 166 8.69 -11.89 1.79
CA ALA A 166 8.78 -10.47 1.52
C ALA A 166 7.40 -9.87 1.26
N LEU A 167 7.36 -8.55 1.33
CA LEU A 167 6.25 -7.70 0.90
C LEU A 167 6.66 -6.97 -0.37
N VAL A 168 5.73 -6.77 -1.29
CA VAL A 168 5.93 -6.01 -2.52
C VAL A 168 4.88 -4.93 -2.64
N TRP A 169 5.31 -3.69 -2.73
CA TRP A 169 4.39 -2.54 -2.86
C TRP A 169 5.05 -1.39 -3.61
N ALA A 170 4.23 -0.50 -4.11
CA ALA A 170 4.67 0.78 -4.64
C ALA A 170 4.25 1.91 -3.68
N ASP A 171 5.17 2.81 -3.43
CA ASP A 171 5.01 4.01 -2.64
C ASP A 171 5.54 5.17 -3.47
N ARG A 172 4.64 6.07 -3.87
CA ARG A 172 4.96 7.24 -4.71
C ARG A 172 5.81 6.87 -5.93
N ASP A 173 7.12 7.18 -5.91
CA ASP A 173 8.05 6.93 -7.02
C ASP A 173 8.92 5.67 -6.83
N THR A 174 8.68 4.89 -5.78
CA THR A 174 9.53 3.77 -5.39
C THR A 174 8.76 2.46 -5.37
N LEU A 175 9.35 1.40 -5.91
CA LEU A 175 8.88 0.02 -5.82
C LEU A 175 9.73 -0.71 -4.81
N HIS A 176 9.09 -1.15 -3.73
CA HIS A 176 9.73 -1.84 -2.63
C HIS A 176 9.54 -3.34 -2.73
N PHE A 177 10.57 -4.08 -2.32
CA PHE A 177 10.54 -5.52 -2.12
C PHE A 177 11.39 -5.86 -0.89
N GLN A 178 10.75 -5.93 0.28
CA GLN A 178 11.43 -6.00 1.57
C GLN A 178 10.86 -7.12 2.44
N ARG A 179 11.68 -7.73 3.30
CA ARG A 179 11.18 -8.70 4.29
C ARG A 179 10.47 -7.99 5.41
N PHE A 180 9.33 -8.53 5.85
CA PHE A 180 8.61 -7.99 7.00
C PHE A 180 9.53 -7.85 8.23
N GLN A 181 10.32 -8.87 8.52
CA GLN A 181 11.21 -8.88 9.68
C GLN A 181 12.27 -7.78 9.63
N GLU A 182 12.76 -7.39 8.44
CA GLU A 182 13.71 -6.29 8.31
C GLU A 182 13.02 -4.94 8.50
N LEU A 183 11.83 -4.77 7.94
CA LEU A 183 11.02 -3.56 8.18
C LEU A 183 10.70 -3.40 9.67
N TRP A 184 10.36 -4.49 10.36
CA TRP A 184 9.99 -4.47 11.77
C TRP A 184 11.13 -4.05 12.71
N LYS A 185 12.39 -4.21 12.29
CA LYS A 185 13.58 -3.81 13.07
C LYS A 185 13.90 -2.32 12.97
N VAL A 186 13.33 -1.63 11.98
CA VAL A 186 13.57 -0.19 11.80
C VAL A 186 12.96 0.58 12.96
N ASP A 187 13.63 1.66 13.36
CA ASP A 187 13.11 2.56 14.37
C ASP A 187 11.80 3.20 13.92
N PRO A 188 10.86 3.46 14.85
CA PRO A 188 9.60 4.10 14.51
C PRO A 188 9.80 5.46 13.86
N ALA A 189 9.18 5.66 12.69
CA ALA A 189 9.20 6.94 11.98
C ALA A 189 8.45 8.04 12.74
N PHE A 190 7.37 7.64 13.44
CA PHE A 190 6.53 8.54 14.23
C PHE A 190 6.08 7.85 15.52
N THR A 191 5.79 8.69 16.54
CA THR A 191 5.10 8.25 17.75
C THR A 191 3.76 8.96 17.80
N TYR A 192 2.66 8.19 17.79
CA TYR A 192 1.29 8.71 17.89
C TYR A 192 0.74 8.49 19.29
N HIS A 193 0.02 9.49 19.80
CA HIS A 193 -0.55 9.51 21.15
C HIS A 193 -2.08 9.53 21.08
N HIS A 194 -2.71 8.69 21.85
CA HIS A 194 -4.16 8.74 22.09
C HIS A 194 -4.42 9.35 23.47
N ASN A 195 -5.47 10.19 23.58
CA ASN A 195 -5.85 10.92 24.82
C ASN A 195 -4.73 11.83 25.38
N LYS A 196 -3.95 12.45 24.50
CA LYS A 196 -2.92 13.42 24.89
C LYS A 196 -2.84 14.51 23.81
N SER A 197 -3.50 15.63 24.04
CA SER A 197 -3.71 16.68 23.04
C SER A 197 -2.55 17.68 22.90
N ASP A 198 -1.57 17.62 23.76
CA ASP A 198 -0.35 18.46 23.77
C ASP A 198 0.78 17.91 22.89
N GLU A 199 0.57 16.75 22.28
CA GLU A 199 1.55 16.12 21.39
C GLU A 199 1.27 16.45 19.93
N GLN A 200 2.34 16.48 19.14
CA GLN A 200 2.28 16.81 17.70
C GLN A 200 1.46 15.78 16.89
N TYR A 201 1.58 14.49 17.22
CA TYR A 201 0.90 13.42 16.51
C TYR A 201 -0.13 12.75 17.41
N THR A 202 -1.42 13.01 17.14
CA THR A 202 -2.52 12.52 17.96
C THR A 202 -3.44 11.59 17.18
N ILE A 203 -3.98 10.59 17.88
CA ILE A 203 -5.01 9.69 17.37
C ILE A 203 -6.37 10.27 17.74
N ALA A 204 -7.17 10.66 16.74
CA ALA A 204 -8.50 11.23 16.95
C ALA A 204 -9.55 10.16 17.24
N ALA A 205 -9.49 9.03 16.53
CA ALA A 205 -10.39 7.90 16.70
C ALA A 205 -9.70 6.62 16.23
N TYR A 206 -10.08 5.48 16.79
CA TYR A 206 -9.55 4.19 16.38
C TYR A 206 -10.58 3.08 16.44
N ARG A 207 -10.32 2.00 15.73
CA ARG A 207 -11.07 0.75 15.74
C ARG A 207 -10.09 -0.43 15.74
N GLN A 208 -10.38 -1.44 16.54
CA GLN A 208 -9.71 -2.73 16.44
C GLN A 208 -10.51 -3.63 15.48
N PRO A 209 -9.91 -4.10 14.39
CA PRO A 209 -10.54 -5.10 13.53
C PRO A 209 -10.69 -6.43 14.30
N SER A 210 -11.69 -7.24 13.92
CA SER A 210 -11.79 -8.61 14.42
C SER A 210 -10.64 -9.43 13.81
N ARG A 211 -9.93 -10.14 14.66
CA ARG A 211 -8.78 -10.98 14.27
C ARG A 211 -9.09 -12.47 14.33
N THR A 212 -10.31 -12.83 14.69
CA THR A 212 -10.66 -14.23 14.98
C THR A 212 -10.42 -15.14 13.79
N THR A 213 -10.83 -14.71 12.60
CA THR A 213 -10.67 -15.50 11.35
C THR A 213 -9.21 -15.59 10.94
N GLU A 214 -8.49 -14.46 10.92
CA GLU A 214 -7.08 -14.41 10.53
C GLU A 214 -6.20 -15.21 11.49
N LEU A 215 -6.47 -15.14 12.80
CA LEU A 215 -5.75 -15.92 13.79
C LEU A 215 -6.03 -17.42 13.63
N GLN A 216 -7.28 -17.81 13.41
CA GLN A 216 -7.63 -19.21 13.19
C GLN A 216 -6.99 -19.76 11.90
N GLU A 217 -7.07 -19.01 10.80
CA GLU A 217 -6.49 -19.43 9.53
C GLU A 217 -4.95 -19.45 9.57
N GLY A 218 -4.33 -18.42 10.14
CA GLY A 218 -2.89 -18.27 10.17
C GLY A 218 -2.17 -19.27 11.07
N ILE A 219 -2.73 -19.59 12.25
CA ILE A 219 -2.16 -20.57 13.17
C ILE A 219 -2.28 -21.99 12.60
N GLN A 220 -3.27 -22.27 11.77
CA GLN A 220 -3.57 -23.62 11.27
C GLN A 220 -2.88 -23.96 9.96
N LYS A 221 -2.44 -22.99 9.16
CA LYS A 221 -1.82 -23.25 7.86
C LYS A 221 -0.33 -23.56 8.00
N ASN A 222 0.04 -24.82 7.86
CA ASN A 222 1.41 -25.25 7.67
C ASN A 222 1.61 -25.71 6.23
N TYR A 223 2.50 -25.04 5.51
CA TYR A 223 2.77 -25.38 4.13
C TYR A 223 3.69 -26.59 4.02
N SER A 224 3.28 -27.52 3.20
CA SER A 224 4.00 -28.78 2.94
C SER A 224 4.26 -28.92 1.44
N GLY A 225 5.42 -29.43 1.10
CA GLY A 225 5.80 -29.83 -0.26
C GLY A 225 6.13 -31.31 -0.31
N PHE A 226 6.31 -31.82 -1.51
CA PHE A 226 6.74 -33.21 -1.73
C PHE A 226 8.07 -33.21 -2.51
N ASN A 227 9.02 -34.01 -2.02
CA ASN A 227 10.29 -34.27 -2.69
C ASN A 227 10.44 -35.77 -2.88
N PHE A 228 10.85 -36.20 -4.08
CA PHE A 228 10.97 -37.62 -4.40
C PHE A 228 11.99 -38.38 -3.56
N GLU A 229 13.04 -37.71 -3.08
CA GLU A 229 14.09 -38.31 -2.26
C GLU A 229 13.72 -38.36 -0.77
N LYS A 230 13.02 -37.27 -0.28
CA LYS A 230 12.75 -37.08 1.15
C LYS A 230 11.30 -37.30 1.54
N GLY A 231 10.41 -37.51 0.57
CA GLY A 231 8.98 -37.60 0.79
C GLY A 231 8.36 -36.23 1.11
N SER A 232 7.42 -36.21 2.03
CA SER A 232 6.78 -34.93 2.47
C SER A 232 7.76 -34.08 3.27
N ILE A 233 7.85 -32.79 2.90
CA ILE A 233 8.70 -31.78 3.54
C ILE A 233 7.80 -30.75 4.18
N GLY A 234 8.13 -30.31 5.40
CA GLY A 234 7.30 -29.39 6.20
C GLY A 234 6.17 -30.16 6.88
N GLY A 235 5.27 -29.43 7.51
CA GLY A 235 4.09 -30.03 8.13
C GLY A 235 4.05 -29.86 9.66
N GLY A 236 2.86 -30.09 10.16
CA GLY A 236 2.37 -29.86 11.52
C GLY A 236 1.08 -29.05 11.43
N GLY A 237 -0.02 -29.51 12.03
CA GLY A 237 -1.34 -28.89 11.89
C GLY A 237 -2.04 -29.25 10.57
N VAL A 238 -2.86 -28.36 10.04
CA VAL A 238 -3.58 -28.57 8.78
C VAL A 238 -2.65 -28.27 7.61
N PRO A 239 -2.23 -29.28 6.81
CA PRO A 239 -1.26 -29.06 5.74
C PRO A 239 -1.90 -28.29 4.57
N ALA A 240 -1.22 -27.25 4.10
CA ALA A 240 -1.49 -26.63 2.81
C ALA A 240 -0.37 -27.04 1.85
N PHE A 241 -0.70 -27.73 0.77
CA PHE A 241 0.30 -28.22 -0.18
C PHE A 241 0.70 -27.13 -1.18
N THR A 242 1.98 -27.07 -1.49
CA THR A 242 2.54 -26.19 -2.51
C THR A 242 3.53 -26.96 -3.38
N ALA A 243 3.75 -26.48 -4.60
CA ALA A 243 4.73 -27.06 -5.51
C ALA A 243 6.19 -26.85 -5.06
N SER A 244 6.44 -25.95 -4.11
CA SER A 244 7.80 -25.70 -3.65
C SER A 244 8.35 -26.87 -2.84
N GLN A 245 9.60 -27.23 -3.15
CA GLN A 245 10.38 -28.23 -2.40
C GLN A 245 11.38 -27.58 -1.44
N ASN A 246 11.44 -26.25 -1.41
CA ASN A 246 12.37 -25.50 -0.58
C ASN A 246 11.79 -25.28 0.82
N PRO A 247 12.41 -25.82 1.89
CA PRO A 247 11.91 -25.66 3.26
C PRO A 247 11.79 -24.20 3.71
N ILE A 248 12.66 -23.32 3.19
CA ILE A 248 12.62 -21.88 3.50
C ILE A 248 11.36 -21.26 2.88
N THR A 249 11.04 -21.59 1.64
CA THR A 249 9.82 -21.13 0.97
C THR A 249 8.57 -21.65 1.69
N LEU A 250 8.56 -22.90 2.14
CA LEU A 250 7.44 -23.45 2.92
C LEU A 250 7.24 -22.67 4.22
N LYS A 251 8.32 -22.37 4.94
CA LYS A 251 8.28 -21.54 6.14
C LYS A 251 7.79 -20.12 5.84
N ASN A 252 8.28 -19.50 4.78
CA ASN A 252 7.89 -18.14 4.38
C ASN A 252 6.40 -18.04 4.04
N ASN A 253 5.85 -19.07 3.36
CA ASN A 253 4.42 -19.11 3.05
C ASN A 253 3.51 -19.14 4.30
N SER A 254 4.04 -19.60 5.43
CA SER A 254 3.33 -19.63 6.72
C SER A 254 3.40 -18.28 7.47
N VAL A 255 4.23 -17.36 7.02
CA VAL A 255 4.32 -16.01 7.61
C VAL A 255 3.18 -15.15 7.07
N SER A 256 2.39 -14.59 7.96
CA SER A 256 1.31 -13.67 7.61
C SER A 256 1.29 -12.47 8.55
N THR A 257 0.79 -11.37 8.05
CA THR A 257 0.52 -10.17 8.84
C THR A 257 -0.95 -10.11 9.22
N VAL A 258 -1.24 -9.56 10.39
CA VAL A 258 -2.61 -9.43 10.91
C VAL A 258 -2.91 -7.97 11.16
N ASP A 259 -4.07 -7.51 10.67
CA ASP A 259 -4.59 -6.18 10.96
C ASP A 259 -4.93 -6.08 12.45
N VAL A 260 -4.36 -5.10 13.15
CA VAL A 260 -4.56 -4.94 14.59
C VAL A 260 -5.22 -3.62 14.96
N ILE A 261 -5.09 -2.62 14.11
CA ILE A 261 -5.60 -1.28 14.39
C ILE A 261 -5.94 -0.54 13.09
N ASP A 262 -6.97 0.27 13.15
CA ASP A 262 -7.40 1.21 12.11
C ASP A 262 -7.72 2.52 12.82
N TYR A 263 -6.96 3.58 12.56
CA TYR A 263 -7.11 4.84 13.26
C TYR A 263 -7.12 6.06 12.35
N TYR A 264 -7.70 7.13 12.84
CA TYR A 264 -7.72 8.44 12.20
C TYR A 264 -6.81 9.40 12.95
N CYS A 265 -6.08 10.22 12.23
CA CYS A 265 -5.22 11.27 12.75
C CYS A 265 -5.29 12.50 11.86
N GLU A 266 -4.73 13.61 12.34
CA GLU A 266 -4.51 14.79 11.50
C GLU A 266 -3.64 14.45 10.31
N GLY A 267 -3.73 15.28 9.26
CA GLY A 267 -2.99 15.08 8.02
C GLY A 267 -1.48 15.08 8.25
N ASN A 268 -0.84 14.02 7.81
CA ASN A 268 0.61 13.87 7.82
C ASN A 268 1.01 13.23 6.48
N GLY A 269 1.47 14.01 5.55
CA GLY A 269 1.87 13.57 4.21
C GLY A 269 3.15 12.73 4.19
N ALA A 270 3.88 12.66 5.31
CA ALA A 270 5.06 11.82 5.44
C ALA A 270 4.74 10.37 5.85
N LEU A 271 3.49 10.07 6.23
CA LEU A 271 3.05 8.70 6.49
C LEU A 271 3.04 7.87 5.21
N ARG A 272 3.58 6.65 5.27
CA ARG A 272 3.70 5.73 4.15
C ARG A 272 3.53 4.27 4.58
N PRO A 273 3.06 3.38 3.69
CA PRO A 273 3.10 1.95 3.96
C PRO A 273 4.54 1.46 4.14
N GLY A 274 4.72 0.45 4.99
CA GLY A 274 6.03 -0.10 5.32
C GLY A 274 6.79 0.64 6.42
N GLN A 275 6.31 1.79 6.88
CA GLN A 275 6.88 2.46 8.06
C GLN A 275 6.44 1.80 9.35
N VAL A 276 7.33 1.79 10.31
CA VAL A 276 7.03 1.42 11.70
C VAL A 276 6.55 2.64 12.45
N ILE A 277 5.46 2.49 13.20
CA ILE A 277 4.85 3.52 14.05
C ILE A 277 4.79 3.02 15.48
N LYS A 278 5.16 3.89 16.43
CA LYS A 278 4.94 3.67 17.85
C LYS A 278 3.60 4.28 18.26
N LEU A 279 2.79 3.55 19.03
CA LEU A 279 1.50 3.99 19.51
C LEU A 279 1.50 4.03 21.04
N LEU A 280 1.07 5.14 21.61
CA LEU A 280 0.98 5.35 23.06
C LEU A 280 -0.48 5.64 23.44
N TRP A 281 -1.08 4.71 24.16
CA TRP A 281 -2.49 4.71 24.54
C TRP A 281 -2.62 5.21 25.95
N HIS A 282 -2.69 6.54 26.15
CA HIS A 282 -2.78 7.13 27.48
C HIS A 282 -4.14 6.86 28.12
N THR A 283 -4.10 6.51 29.38
CA THR A 283 -5.28 6.31 30.24
C THR A 283 -5.40 7.45 31.24
N ALA A 284 -6.58 7.60 31.84
CA ALA A 284 -6.77 8.53 32.94
C ALA A 284 -6.27 7.99 34.31
N ASN A 285 -5.80 6.75 34.35
CA ASN A 285 -5.33 6.13 35.60
C ASN A 285 -3.85 6.44 35.84
N PRO A 286 -3.47 7.18 36.90
CA PRO A 286 -2.08 7.51 37.18
C PRO A 286 -1.18 6.29 37.47
N GLU A 287 -1.76 5.21 38.03
CA GLU A 287 -1.01 3.97 38.34
C GLU A 287 -0.74 3.12 37.09
N ARG A 288 -1.54 3.32 36.04
CA ARG A 288 -1.40 2.64 34.74
C ARG A 288 -1.56 3.65 33.62
N PRO A 289 -0.55 4.48 33.38
CA PRO A 289 -0.65 5.61 32.45
C PRO A 289 -0.81 5.19 30.99
N LEU A 290 -0.49 3.92 30.64
CA LEU A 290 -0.63 3.37 29.29
C LEU A 290 -1.50 2.11 29.31
N ASP A 291 -2.35 1.96 28.28
CA ASP A 291 -3.12 0.73 28.05
C ASP A 291 -2.30 -0.25 27.19
N GLU A 292 -1.70 -1.24 27.85
CA GLU A 292 -0.85 -2.26 27.21
C GLU A 292 -1.65 -3.33 26.45
N ARG A 293 -2.99 -3.33 26.52
CA ARG A 293 -3.84 -4.26 25.76
C ARG A 293 -3.92 -3.89 24.27
N LEU A 294 -3.60 -2.64 23.95
CA LEU A 294 -3.56 -2.12 22.60
C LEU A 294 -2.14 -2.24 22.02
N PRO A 295 -2.00 -2.37 20.70
CA PRO A 295 -0.67 -2.52 20.10
C PRO A 295 0.17 -1.27 20.32
N GLY A 296 1.37 -1.43 20.91
CA GLY A 296 2.32 -0.34 21.13
C GLY A 296 3.22 -0.05 19.92
N LYS A 297 3.27 -0.97 18.96
CA LYS A 297 4.08 -0.86 17.73
C LYS A 297 3.32 -1.52 16.58
N ILE A 298 3.33 -0.88 15.43
CA ILE A 298 2.70 -1.40 14.20
C ILE A 298 3.58 -1.15 13.00
N LEU A 299 3.38 -1.95 11.95
CA LEU A 299 3.80 -1.64 10.58
C LEU A 299 2.59 -1.07 9.83
N VAL A 300 2.74 0.05 9.16
CA VAL A 300 1.68 0.65 8.35
C VAL A 300 1.38 -0.22 7.15
N SER A 301 0.18 -0.79 7.08
CA SER A 301 -0.27 -1.60 5.93
C SER A 301 -1.01 -0.79 4.88
N ALA A 302 -1.69 0.27 5.30
CA ALA A 302 -2.32 1.21 4.39
C ALA A 302 -2.43 2.59 5.04
N VAL A 303 -2.34 3.60 4.21
CA VAL A 303 -2.64 4.99 4.59
C VAL A 303 -3.51 5.62 3.51
N ALA A 304 -4.57 6.28 3.94
CA ALA A 304 -5.43 7.11 3.11
C ALA A 304 -5.27 8.57 3.55
N HIS A 305 -4.72 9.37 2.67
CA HIS A 305 -4.58 10.81 2.82
C HIS A 305 -5.80 11.47 2.20
N SER A 306 -6.71 11.97 3.03
CA SER A 306 -8.00 12.49 2.58
C SER A 306 -8.07 13.99 2.76
N TYR A 307 -8.48 14.66 1.70
CA TYR A 307 -8.85 16.07 1.68
C TYR A 307 -10.36 16.16 1.48
N TYR A 308 -11.04 16.73 2.46
CA TYR A 308 -12.49 16.93 2.43
C TYR A 308 -12.85 18.17 3.26
N SER A 309 -13.74 19.02 2.75
CA SER A 309 -14.18 20.25 3.45
C SER A 309 -13.01 21.10 3.97
N GLN A 310 -11.98 21.28 3.15
CA GLN A 310 -10.75 22.02 3.47
C GLN A 310 -9.95 21.46 4.66
N LYS A 311 -10.20 20.20 5.04
CA LYS A 311 -9.44 19.49 6.07
C LYS A 311 -8.61 18.40 5.44
N PHE A 312 -7.37 18.30 5.89
CA PHE A 312 -6.49 17.20 5.57
C PHE A 312 -6.42 16.24 6.76
N GLN A 313 -6.75 14.98 6.52
CA GLN A 313 -6.77 13.92 7.52
C GLN A 313 -6.13 12.66 6.96
N CYS A 314 -5.57 11.83 7.85
CA CYS A 314 -5.07 10.51 7.51
C CYS A 314 -5.86 9.43 8.22
N ARG A 315 -6.15 8.35 7.49
CA ARG A 315 -6.61 7.08 8.05
C ARG A 315 -5.52 6.05 7.85
N VAL A 316 -5.10 5.40 8.92
CA VAL A 316 -3.97 4.48 8.94
C VAL A 316 -4.43 3.11 9.40
N LYS A 317 -4.06 2.07 8.65
CA LYS A 317 -4.17 0.69 9.07
C LYS A 317 -2.80 0.16 9.48
N GLY A 318 -2.76 -0.53 10.60
CA GLY A 318 -1.55 -1.12 11.15
C GLY A 318 -1.66 -2.62 11.28
N VAL A 319 -0.56 -3.30 10.94
CA VAL A 319 -0.41 -4.76 11.05
C VAL A 319 0.75 -5.12 11.97
N ILE A 320 0.69 -6.33 12.50
CA ILE A 320 1.81 -6.99 13.19
C ILE A 320 2.07 -8.35 12.54
N ASP A 321 3.20 -8.96 12.85
CA ASP A 321 3.48 -10.35 12.49
C ASP A 321 2.53 -11.28 13.29
N LEU A 322 1.95 -12.26 12.63
CA LEU A 322 1.10 -13.26 13.28
C LEU A 322 1.82 -13.99 14.42
N ALA A 323 3.12 -14.22 14.29
CA ALA A 323 3.93 -14.83 15.35
C ALA A 323 4.07 -13.93 16.60
N SER A 324 3.73 -12.64 16.49
CA SER A 324 3.77 -11.64 17.59
C SER A 324 2.37 -11.29 18.08
N ALA A 325 1.32 -11.86 17.49
CA ALA A 325 -0.07 -11.63 17.84
C ALA A 325 -0.54 -12.60 18.93
#